data_3430b13e24800286002a660b32f45a92
#
_entry.id   3430b13e24800286002a660b32f45a92
#
_cell.length_a   1.000
_cell.length_b   1.000
_cell.length_c   1.000
_cell.angle_alpha   90.00
_cell.angle_beta   90.00
_cell.angle_gamma   90.00
#
_symmetry.space_group_name_H-M   'P 1'
#
loop_
_entity.id
_entity.type
_entity.pdbx_description
1 polymer ?
#
loop_
_entity_poly.entity_id
_entity_poly.type
_entity_poly.pdbx_seq_one_letter_code
_entity_poly.pdbx_strand_id
1 'polypeptide(L)'
;MSKFLLLLGPSGVGKSSIIEELIRLDSRFVYISPFMTRPLREGERNKISISGEEMDEMSERGEFLVINELYSVRYATPRQPIDQALKDGNFPVLDWPISRMSVMTEAFPNQLYVVYISPPSIEALQQRLAIDNRDTGGHRLRSAHEELKAQESSMHNGIYNFEIVSEENQVLKVAQTIYANYLKKFFSQQP
;
A
#
# COMPACT_ATOMS: atom_id res chain seq x y z
N MET A 1 6.94 9.51 17.84
CA MET A 1 6.53 10.14 16.55
C MET A 1 5.79 9.12 15.73
N SER A 2 4.60 9.47 15.24
CA SER A 2 3.86 8.62 14.30
C SER A 2 4.67 8.39 13.03
N LYS A 3 4.49 7.23 12.43
CA LYS A 3 5.23 6.81 11.24
C LYS A 3 4.26 6.39 10.15
N PHE A 4 4.66 6.57 8.93
CA PHE A 4 3.88 6.18 7.77
C PHE A 4 4.12 4.70 7.45
N LEU A 5 3.07 3.87 7.52
CA LEU A 5 3.13 2.45 7.18
C LEU A 5 2.91 2.27 5.68
N LEU A 6 3.87 1.69 4.99
CA LEU A 6 3.73 1.26 3.61
C LEU A 6 3.64 -0.26 3.53
N LEU A 7 2.61 -0.77 2.85
CA LEU A 7 2.48 -2.17 2.53
C LEU A 7 2.86 -2.40 1.07
N LEU A 8 3.95 -3.11 0.85
CA LEU A 8 4.42 -3.55 -0.46
C LEU A 8 3.95 -4.98 -0.73
N GLY A 9 4.08 -5.40 -1.96
CA GLY A 9 3.80 -6.78 -2.39
C GLY A 9 2.87 -6.86 -3.59
N PRO A 10 2.81 -8.00 -4.25
CA PRO A 10 2.13 -8.16 -5.53
C PRO A 10 0.62 -7.94 -5.45
N SER A 11 0.02 -7.67 -6.61
CA SER A 11 -1.43 -7.61 -6.73
C SER A 11 -2.05 -8.95 -6.34
N GLY A 12 -3.15 -8.94 -5.56
CA GLY A 12 -3.83 -10.17 -5.11
C GLY A 12 -3.29 -10.76 -3.79
N VAL A 13 -2.21 -10.21 -3.22
CA VAL A 13 -1.62 -10.74 -1.97
C VAL A 13 -2.45 -10.44 -0.71
N GLY A 14 -3.46 -9.56 -0.80
CA GLY A 14 -4.37 -9.25 0.32
C GLY A 14 -4.10 -7.95 1.07
N LYS A 15 -3.30 -7.02 0.52
CA LYS A 15 -2.96 -5.74 1.17
C LYS A 15 -4.19 -4.96 1.66
N SER A 16 -5.22 -4.82 0.84
CA SER A 16 -6.44 -4.07 1.22
C SER A 16 -7.13 -4.67 2.44
N SER A 17 -7.27 -6.00 2.49
CA SER A 17 -7.88 -6.69 3.64
C SER A 17 -7.02 -6.56 4.91
N ILE A 18 -5.70 -6.57 4.76
CA ILE A 18 -4.77 -6.34 5.88
C ILE A 18 -4.91 -4.90 6.41
N ILE A 19 -5.03 -3.90 5.53
CA ILE A 19 -5.27 -2.51 5.92
C ILE A 19 -6.58 -2.37 6.70
N GLU A 20 -7.66 -3.01 6.23
CA GLU A 20 -8.94 -2.99 6.94
C GLU A 20 -8.84 -3.60 8.34
N GLU A 21 -8.11 -4.71 8.50
CA GLU A 21 -7.88 -5.29 9.82
C GLU A 21 -6.98 -4.41 10.71
N LEU A 22 -5.96 -3.76 10.17
CA LEU A 22 -5.14 -2.82 10.93
C LEU A 22 -5.99 -1.67 11.49
N ILE A 23 -6.90 -1.10 10.69
CA ILE A 23 -7.82 -0.04 11.12
C ILE A 23 -8.79 -0.55 12.21
N ARG A 24 -9.23 -1.82 12.13
CA ARG A 24 -10.05 -2.43 13.18
C ARG A 24 -9.30 -2.66 14.48
N LEU A 25 -8.02 -3.03 14.39
CA LEU A 25 -7.16 -3.26 15.55
C LEU A 25 -6.81 -1.96 16.28
N ASP A 26 -6.61 -0.89 15.54
CA ASP A 26 -6.27 0.42 16.10
C ASP A 26 -6.78 1.56 15.21
N SER A 27 -7.75 2.31 15.68
CA SER A 27 -8.37 3.41 14.94
C SER A 27 -7.43 4.57 14.58
N ARG A 28 -6.21 4.57 15.12
CA ARG A 28 -5.17 5.52 14.68
C ARG A 28 -4.61 5.21 13.30
N PHE A 29 -4.79 4.00 12.77
CA PHE A 29 -4.47 3.74 11.37
C PHE A 29 -5.48 4.45 10.46
N VAL A 30 -4.96 5.27 9.57
CA VAL A 30 -5.73 6.04 8.60
C VAL A 30 -5.31 5.64 7.20
N TYR A 31 -6.21 5.01 6.46
CA TYR A 31 -5.93 4.69 5.05
C TYR A 31 -5.88 5.97 4.22
N ILE A 32 -4.78 6.14 3.49
CA ILE A 32 -4.63 7.24 2.55
C ILE A 32 -5.23 6.83 1.21
N SER A 33 -6.45 7.27 0.97
CA SER A 33 -7.19 6.99 -0.27
C SER A 33 -6.51 7.65 -1.48
N PRO A 34 -6.02 6.89 -2.46
CA PRO A 34 -5.57 7.48 -3.71
C PRO A 34 -6.76 7.95 -4.56
N PHE A 35 -6.56 9.02 -5.30
CA PHE A 35 -7.43 9.41 -6.40
C PHE A 35 -7.13 8.57 -7.63
N MET A 36 -8.12 8.32 -8.49
CA MET A 36 -7.90 7.58 -9.73
C MET A 36 -8.85 8.02 -10.84
N THR A 37 -8.43 7.85 -12.09
CA THR A 37 -9.19 8.28 -13.27
C THR A 37 -10.08 7.17 -13.87
N ARG A 38 -10.40 6.14 -13.12
CA ARG A 38 -11.37 5.12 -13.53
C ARG A 38 -12.57 5.11 -12.60
N PRO A 39 -13.73 4.63 -13.04
CA PRO A 39 -14.89 4.42 -12.18
C PRO A 39 -14.57 3.49 -10.99
N LEU A 40 -15.25 3.72 -9.87
CA LEU A 40 -15.22 2.80 -8.74
C LEU A 40 -15.80 1.45 -9.18
N ARG A 41 -15.21 0.38 -8.70
CA ARG A 41 -15.73 -0.97 -8.87
C ARG A 41 -16.77 -1.28 -7.80
N GLU A 42 -17.62 -2.25 -8.06
CA GLU A 42 -18.56 -2.72 -7.06
C GLU A 42 -17.84 -3.11 -5.75
N GLY A 43 -18.34 -2.60 -4.63
CA GLY A 43 -17.73 -2.82 -3.30
C GLY A 43 -16.43 -2.04 -3.01
N GLU A 44 -15.89 -1.27 -3.94
CA GLU A 44 -14.67 -0.47 -3.72
C GLU A 44 -15.03 0.83 -2.97
N ARG A 45 -14.61 0.92 -1.70
CA ARG A 45 -14.97 2.05 -0.81
C ARG A 45 -13.79 2.97 -0.48
N ASN A 46 -12.57 2.49 -0.72
CA ASN A 46 -11.34 3.14 -0.23
C ASN A 46 -10.55 3.81 -1.36
N LYS A 47 -11.24 4.36 -2.36
CA LYS A 47 -10.62 5.11 -3.46
C LYS A 47 -11.54 6.23 -3.92
N ILE A 48 -10.99 7.26 -4.52
CA ILE A 48 -11.72 8.44 -4.99
C ILE A 48 -11.58 8.48 -6.51
N SER A 49 -12.72 8.37 -7.21
CA SER A 49 -12.76 8.48 -8.67
C SER A 49 -12.97 9.93 -9.06
N ILE A 50 -12.10 10.46 -9.92
CA ILE A 50 -12.19 11.81 -10.51
C ILE A 50 -11.91 11.76 -12.00
N SER A 51 -12.24 12.82 -12.72
CA SER A 51 -11.88 12.94 -14.14
C SER A 51 -10.37 13.17 -14.34
N GLY A 52 -9.89 12.96 -15.57
CA GLY A 52 -8.51 13.30 -15.92
C GLY A 52 -8.24 14.80 -15.77
N GLU A 53 -9.19 15.63 -16.20
CA GLU A 53 -9.12 17.10 -16.12
C GLU A 53 -9.05 17.58 -14.66
N GLU A 54 -9.90 17.06 -13.79
CA GLU A 54 -9.87 17.37 -12.36
C GLU A 54 -8.55 16.97 -11.72
N MET A 55 -7.99 15.81 -12.10
CA MET A 55 -6.69 15.36 -11.62
C MET A 55 -5.56 16.30 -12.09
N ASP A 56 -5.63 16.82 -13.31
CA ASP A 56 -4.65 17.77 -13.82
C ASP A 56 -4.71 19.11 -13.07
N GLU A 57 -5.90 19.65 -12.84
CA GLU A 57 -6.11 20.85 -12.04
C GLU A 57 -5.59 20.71 -10.61
N MET A 58 -5.87 19.60 -9.95
CA MET A 58 -5.36 19.30 -8.60
C MET A 58 -3.82 19.17 -8.60
N SER A 59 -3.26 18.59 -9.66
CA SER A 59 -1.81 18.46 -9.83
C SER A 59 -1.14 19.82 -10.00
N GLU A 60 -1.72 20.72 -10.78
CA GLU A 60 -1.22 22.10 -10.94
C GLU A 60 -1.24 22.88 -9.62
N ARG A 61 -2.20 22.60 -8.74
CA ARG A 61 -2.26 23.16 -7.38
C ARG A 61 -1.29 22.49 -6.39
N GLY A 62 -0.53 21.46 -6.83
CA GLY A 62 0.44 20.77 -5.99
C GLY A 62 -0.19 19.88 -4.89
N GLU A 63 -1.42 19.41 -5.08
CA GLU A 63 -2.15 18.64 -4.08
C GLU A 63 -1.66 17.18 -3.98
N PHE A 64 -0.95 16.69 -4.99
CA PHE A 64 -0.46 15.31 -5.02
C PHE A 64 1.03 15.20 -4.72
N LEU A 65 1.38 14.16 -4.01
CA LEU A 65 2.76 13.74 -3.82
C LEU A 65 3.33 13.15 -5.12
N VAL A 66 2.52 12.34 -5.81
CA VAL A 66 2.89 11.68 -7.06
C VAL A 66 1.64 11.21 -7.79
N ILE A 67 1.74 11.18 -9.11
CA ILE A 67 0.77 10.53 -9.99
C ILE A 67 1.48 9.35 -10.67
N ASN A 68 0.91 8.17 -10.54
CA ASN A 68 1.36 6.95 -11.21
C ASN A 68 0.34 6.57 -12.28
N GLU A 69 0.80 6.11 -13.43
CA GLU A 69 -0.06 5.53 -14.44
C GLU A 69 0.15 4.02 -14.53
N LEU A 70 -0.95 3.29 -14.41
CA LEU A 70 -0.98 1.83 -14.52
C LEU A 70 -2.17 1.44 -15.40
N TYR A 71 -1.91 0.79 -16.52
CA TYR A 71 -2.97 0.30 -17.45
C TYR A 71 -3.92 1.42 -17.92
N SER A 72 -3.36 2.56 -18.31
CA SER A 72 -4.11 3.75 -18.74
C SER A 72 -5.03 4.34 -17.66
N VAL A 73 -4.80 3.98 -16.40
CA VAL A 73 -5.44 4.59 -15.24
C VAL A 73 -4.41 5.36 -14.45
N ARG A 74 -4.69 6.61 -14.19
CA ARG A 74 -3.85 7.45 -13.34
C ARG A 74 -4.27 7.29 -11.89
N TYR A 75 -3.29 7.13 -11.00
CA TYR A 75 -3.46 7.04 -9.55
C TYR A 75 -2.64 8.14 -8.90
N ALA A 76 -3.31 9.05 -8.21
CA ALA A 76 -2.67 10.17 -7.55
C ALA A 76 -2.70 10.01 -6.03
N THR A 77 -1.57 10.15 -5.38
CA THR A 77 -1.47 10.07 -3.92
C THR A 77 -1.53 11.47 -3.34
N PRO A 78 -2.56 11.81 -2.54
CA PRO A 78 -2.66 13.13 -1.95
C PRO A 78 -1.62 13.33 -0.85
N ARG A 79 -1.01 14.52 -0.79
CA ARG A 79 -0.01 14.87 0.22
C ARG A 79 -0.65 15.30 1.54
N GLN A 80 -1.62 16.19 1.46
CA GLN A 80 -2.21 16.84 2.63
C GLN A 80 -2.80 15.84 3.65
N PRO A 81 -3.54 14.78 3.26
CA PRO A 81 -4.05 13.79 4.22
C PRO A 81 -2.94 13.02 4.96
N ILE A 82 -1.79 12.78 4.32
CA ILE A 82 -0.64 12.13 4.95
C ILE A 82 -0.06 13.06 6.02
N ASP A 83 0.25 14.31 5.63
CA ASP A 83 0.84 15.29 6.53
C ASP A 83 -0.08 15.57 7.73
N GLN A 84 -1.41 15.64 7.49
CA GLN A 84 -2.40 15.83 8.56
C GLN A 84 -2.44 14.64 9.51
N ALA A 85 -2.50 13.41 8.98
CA ALA A 85 -2.51 12.21 9.82
C ALA A 85 -1.25 12.12 10.70
N LEU A 86 -0.08 12.41 10.13
CA LEU A 86 1.18 12.43 10.88
C LEU A 86 1.19 13.52 11.98
N LYS A 87 0.67 14.71 11.67
CA LYS A 87 0.56 15.83 12.61
C LYS A 87 -0.38 15.51 13.78
N ASP A 88 -1.48 14.83 13.50
CA ASP A 88 -2.48 14.44 14.50
C ASP A 88 -2.03 13.24 15.36
N GLY A 89 -0.85 12.69 15.10
CA GLY A 89 -0.34 11.50 15.79
C GLY A 89 -0.95 10.19 15.32
N ASN A 90 -1.70 10.21 14.22
CA ASN A 90 -2.24 9.04 13.56
C ASN A 90 -1.17 8.29 12.76
N PHE A 91 -1.51 7.09 12.29
CA PHE A 91 -0.66 6.19 11.54
C PHE A 91 -1.17 6.10 10.10
N PRO A 92 -0.75 6.99 9.18
CA PRO A 92 -1.16 6.83 7.78
C PRO A 92 -0.67 5.49 7.24
N VAL A 93 -1.54 4.81 6.50
CA VAL A 93 -1.24 3.53 5.85
C VAL A 93 -1.64 3.57 4.38
N LEU A 94 -0.79 3.02 3.51
CA LEU A 94 -1.00 2.97 2.08
C LEU A 94 -0.38 1.71 1.49
N ASP A 95 -1.02 1.11 0.50
CA ASP A 95 -0.41 0.11 -0.37
C ASP A 95 0.41 0.80 -1.47
N TRP A 96 1.67 0.36 -1.66
CA TRP A 96 2.62 1.05 -2.53
C TRP A 96 3.41 0.08 -3.40
N PRO A 97 3.72 0.43 -4.67
CA PRO A 97 4.56 -0.41 -5.52
C PRO A 97 6.05 -0.28 -5.12
N ILE A 98 6.76 -1.40 -5.03
CA ILE A 98 8.17 -1.42 -4.67
C ILE A 98 9.03 -0.60 -5.63
N SER A 99 8.69 -0.61 -6.91
CA SER A 99 9.39 0.14 -7.97
C SER A 99 9.36 1.66 -7.80
N ARG A 100 8.51 2.19 -6.91
CA ARG A 100 8.35 3.62 -6.64
C ARG A 100 8.77 4.03 -5.23
N MET A 101 9.53 3.18 -4.54
CA MET A 101 9.95 3.47 -3.15
C MET A 101 10.80 4.74 -3.00
N SER A 102 11.58 5.12 -4.02
CA SER A 102 12.38 6.35 -3.99
C SER A 102 11.53 7.58 -3.71
N VAL A 103 10.35 7.69 -4.33
CA VAL A 103 9.40 8.80 -4.11
C VAL A 103 9.04 8.95 -2.63
N MET A 104 8.77 7.83 -1.96
CA MET A 104 8.37 7.83 -0.55
C MET A 104 9.54 8.08 0.38
N THR A 105 10.70 7.52 0.08
CA THR A 105 11.91 7.74 0.90
C THR A 105 12.42 9.18 0.83
N GLU A 106 12.28 9.82 -0.32
CA GLU A 106 12.60 11.24 -0.51
C GLU A 106 11.59 12.17 0.19
N ALA A 107 10.29 11.87 0.07
CA ALA A 107 9.24 12.71 0.65
C ALA A 107 9.13 12.59 2.18
N PHE A 108 9.42 11.42 2.75
CA PHE A 108 9.27 11.09 4.16
C PHE A 108 10.52 10.43 4.75
N PRO A 109 11.69 11.11 4.73
CA PRO A 109 12.94 10.54 5.22
C PRO A 109 12.82 10.17 6.70
N ASN A 110 13.22 8.93 7.06
CA ASN A 110 13.16 8.39 8.42
C ASN A 110 11.76 8.31 9.06
N GLN A 111 10.70 8.50 8.29
CA GLN A 111 9.31 8.45 8.78
C GLN A 111 8.56 7.22 8.28
N LEU A 112 9.18 6.37 7.47
CA LEU A 112 8.54 5.20 6.89
C LEU A 112 8.74 3.96 7.77
N TYR A 113 7.70 3.14 7.83
CA TYR A 113 7.78 1.74 8.19
C TYR A 113 7.24 0.90 7.04
N VAL A 114 8.10 0.12 6.45
CA VAL A 114 7.81 -0.57 5.19
C VAL A 114 7.73 -2.06 5.45
N VAL A 115 6.61 -2.67 5.08
CA VAL A 115 6.37 -4.11 5.20
C VAL A 115 6.15 -4.69 3.82
N TYR A 116 6.91 -5.71 3.47
CA TYR A 116 6.66 -6.49 2.27
C TYR A 116 5.78 -7.68 2.60
N ILE A 117 4.70 -7.86 1.83
CA ILE A 117 3.74 -8.96 1.99
C ILE A 117 3.93 -9.91 0.81
N SER A 118 4.48 -11.09 1.11
CA SER A 118 4.71 -12.16 0.14
C SER A 118 3.50 -13.08 0.04
N PRO A 119 3.19 -13.63 -1.14
CA PRO A 119 2.30 -14.77 -1.24
C PRO A 119 3.01 -16.04 -0.72
N PRO A 120 2.28 -17.09 -0.31
CA PRO A 120 2.89 -18.36 0.06
C PRO A 120 3.54 -19.08 -1.14
N SER A 121 3.01 -18.87 -2.35
CA SER A 121 3.60 -19.30 -3.62
C SER A 121 3.03 -18.50 -4.79
N ILE A 122 3.65 -18.61 -5.96
CA ILE A 122 3.15 -18.00 -7.20
C ILE A 122 1.82 -18.64 -7.60
N GLU A 123 1.68 -19.96 -7.44
CA GLU A 123 0.46 -20.70 -7.74
C GLU A 123 -0.71 -20.24 -6.87
N ALA A 124 -0.49 -20.05 -5.57
CA ALA A 124 -1.50 -19.50 -4.66
C ALA A 124 -1.94 -18.08 -5.09
N LEU A 125 -1.00 -17.25 -5.53
CA LEU A 125 -1.29 -15.91 -6.04
C LEU A 125 -2.11 -15.96 -7.33
N GLN A 126 -1.77 -16.87 -8.26
CA GLN A 126 -2.52 -17.09 -9.51
C GLN A 126 -3.96 -17.51 -9.22
N GLN A 127 -4.16 -18.45 -8.29
CA GLN A 127 -5.49 -18.89 -7.88
C GLN A 127 -6.32 -17.73 -7.28
N ARG A 128 -5.73 -16.93 -6.40
CA ARG A 128 -6.41 -15.75 -5.83
C ARG A 128 -6.81 -14.73 -6.89
N LEU A 129 -5.95 -14.46 -7.87
CA LEU A 129 -6.23 -13.55 -8.96
C LEU A 129 -7.32 -14.09 -9.91
N ALA A 130 -7.36 -15.42 -10.14
CA ALA A 130 -8.39 -16.06 -10.94
C ALA A 130 -9.78 -15.99 -10.27
N ILE A 131 -9.86 -16.25 -8.96
CA ILE A 131 -11.11 -16.17 -8.17
C ILE A 131 -11.61 -14.72 -8.13
N ASP A 132 -10.73 -13.75 -8.04
CA ASP A 132 -11.06 -12.32 -7.97
C ASP A 132 -11.75 -11.80 -9.25
N ASN A 133 -11.70 -12.55 -10.36
CA ASN A 133 -12.35 -12.29 -11.65
C ASN A 133 -12.12 -10.86 -12.21
N ARG A 134 -11.11 -10.15 -11.71
CA ARG A 134 -10.74 -8.77 -12.07
C ARG A 134 -9.56 -8.70 -13.03
N ASP A 135 -9.02 -9.85 -13.46
CA ASP A 135 -7.83 -9.94 -14.33
C ASP A 135 -8.18 -10.50 -15.71
N THR A 136 -9.18 -9.93 -16.38
CA THR A 136 -9.67 -10.37 -17.69
C THR A 136 -8.60 -10.37 -18.82
N GLY A 137 -7.45 -9.75 -18.59
CA GLY A 137 -6.33 -9.68 -19.56
C GLY A 137 -5.00 -10.21 -19.05
N GLY A 138 -4.94 -10.85 -17.89
CA GLY A 138 -3.70 -11.34 -17.27
C GLY A 138 -2.70 -10.23 -16.90
N HIS A 139 -3.16 -8.96 -16.87
CA HIS A 139 -2.28 -7.82 -16.57
C HIS A 139 -1.85 -7.82 -15.11
N ARG A 140 -2.74 -8.18 -14.20
CA ARG A 140 -2.44 -8.23 -12.76
C ARG A 140 -1.44 -9.33 -12.42
N LEU A 141 -1.56 -10.48 -13.10
CA LEU A 141 -0.60 -11.56 -12.94
C LEU A 141 0.79 -11.18 -13.47
N ARG A 142 0.87 -10.52 -14.63
CA ARG A 142 2.16 -9.99 -15.14
C ARG A 142 2.78 -8.99 -14.18
N SER A 143 1.99 -8.02 -13.71
CA SER A 143 2.44 -7.04 -12.72
C SER A 143 2.89 -7.70 -11.42
N ALA A 144 2.21 -8.76 -10.98
CA ALA A 144 2.60 -9.50 -9.79
C ALA A 144 3.95 -10.19 -9.96
N HIS A 145 4.25 -10.76 -11.13
CA HIS A 145 5.56 -11.33 -11.43
C HIS A 145 6.67 -10.26 -11.47
N GLU A 146 6.38 -9.09 -12.03
CA GLU A 146 7.33 -7.97 -12.05
C GLU A 146 7.63 -7.47 -10.62
N GLU A 147 6.61 -7.38 -9.77
CA GLU A 147 6.75 -6.99 -8.37
C GLU A 147 7.60 -8.00 -7.58
N LEU A 148 7.40 -9.31 -7.79
CA LEU A 148 8.20 -10.36 -7.17
C LEU A 148 9.67 -10.31 -7.61
N LYS A 149 9.94 -10.10 -8.90
CA LYS A 149 11.31 -9.91 -9.40
C LYS A 149 11.97 -8.65 -8.83
N ALA A 150 11.21 -7.56 -8.72
CA ALA A 150 11.70 -6.33 -8.11
C ALA A 150 12.01 -6.53 -6.62
N GLN A 151 11.22 -7.33 -5.91
CA GLN A 151 11.47 -7.70 -4.52
C GLN A 151 12.78 -8.48 -4.36
N GLU A 152 13.03 -9.50 -5.18
CA GLU A 152 14.28 -10.26 -5.14
C GLU A 152 15.52 -9.36 -5.27
N SER A 153 15.47 -8.39 -6.19
CA SER A 153 16.52 -7.40 -6.39
C SER A 153 16.64 -6.42 -5.21
N SER A 154 15.57 -6.18 -4.48
CA SER A 154 15.44 -5.19 -3.41
C SER A 154 15.75 -5.76 -2.03
N MET A 155 15.69 -7.08 -1.83
CA MET A 155 16.08 -7.75 -0.59
C MET A 155 17.50 -7.38 -0.14
N HIS A 156 18.41 -7.20 -1.09
CA HIS A 156 19.81 -6.83 -0.83
C HIS A 156 20.01 -5.34 -0.47
N ASN A 157 18.99 -4.50 -0.67
CA ASN A 157 19.08 -3.04 -0.52
C ASN A 157 18.37 -2.50 0.74
N GLY A 158 17.80 -3.35 1.59
CA GLY A 158 17.17 -2.93 2.85
C GLY A 158 15.96 -2.00 2.65
N ILE A 159 15.21 -2.15 1.55
CA ILE A 159 14.08 -1.26 1.20
C ILE A 159 12.92 -1.41 2.17
N TYR A 160 12.75 -2.57 2.81
CA TYR A 160 11.69 -2.81 3.78
C TYR A 160 12.24 -3.26 5.14
N ASN A 161 11.49 -2.96 6.19
CA ASN A 161 11.85 -3.25 7.57
C ASN A 161 11.50 -4.67 7.99
N PHE A 162 10.50 -5.26 7.33
CA PHE A 162 9.91 -6.53 7.71
C PHE A 162 9.23 -7.18 6.51
N GLU A 163 9.32 -8.52 6.42
CA GLU A 163 8.61 -9.32 5.43
C GLU A 163 7.70 -10.31 6.14
N ILE A 164 6.49 -10.53 5.59
CA ILE A 164 5.53 -11.49 6.11
C ILE A 164 4.80 -12.20 4.97
N VAL A 165 4.63 -13.52 5.12
CA VAL A 165 3.86 -14.33 4.17
C VAL A 165 2.37 -14.21 4.49
N SER A 166 1.57 -13.89 3.46
CA SER A 166 0.10 -13.84 3.55
C SER A 166 -0.49 -15.20 3.22
N GLU A 167 -0.57 -16.08 4.21
CA GLU A 167 -1.24 -17.37 4.11
C GLU A 167 -2.74 -17.24 3.89
N GLU A 168 -3.36 -18.32 3.40
CA GLU A 168 -4.80 -18.34 3.20
C GLU A 168 -5.53 -18.28 4.56
N ASN A 169 -6.62 -17.49 4.60
CA ASN A 169 -7.46 -17.29 5.79
C ASN A 169 -6.73 -16.74 7.04
N GLN A 170 -5.53 -16.18 6.89
CA GLN A 170 -4.75 -15.64 8.02
C GLN A 170 -4.62 -14.10 8.01
N VAL A 171 -5.51 -13.37 7.34
CA VAL A 171 -5.44 -11.91 7.22
C VAL A 171 -5.34 -11.22 8.58
N LEU A 172 -6.17 -11.62 9.54
CA LEU A 172 -6.14 -11.06 10.91
C LEU A 172 -4.80 -11.32 11.60
N LYS A 173 -4.26 -12.52 11.50
CA LYS A 173 -2.95 -12.87 12.10
C LYS A 173 -1.81 -12.06 11.47
N VAL A 174 -1.84 -11.88 10.15
CA VAL A 174 -0.87 -11.04 9.44
C VAL A 174 -0.97 -9.60 9.92
N ALA A 175 -2.18 -9.03 10.00
CA ALA A 175 -2.40 -7.67 10.51
C ALA A 175 -1.92 -7.51 11.96
N GLN A 176 -2.22 -8.45 12.85
CA GLN A 176 -1.75 -8.45 14.24
C GLN A 176 -0.22 -8.49 14.33
N THR A 177 0.42 -9.28 13.49
CA THR A 177 1.89 -9.37 13.45
C THR A 177 2.50 -8.07 12.98
N ILE A 178 1.95 -7.45 11.92
CA ILE A 178 2.40 -6.13 11.44
C ILE A 178 2.20 -5.08 12.53
N TYR A 179 1.04 -5.05 13.17
CA TYR A 179 0.72 -4.11 14.25
C TYR A 179 1.71 -4.22 15.41
N ALA A 180 1.96 -5.42 15.90
CA ALA A 180 2.89 -5.66 17.00
C ALA A 180 4.32 -5.19 16.66
N ASN A 181 4.82 -5.51 15.46
CA ASN A 181 6.14 -5.07 15.01
C ASN A 181 6.23 -3.54 14.83
N TYR A 182 5.16 -2.94 14.28
CA TYR A 182 5.05 -1.49 14.13
C TYR A 182 5.13 -0.79 15.50
N LEU A 183 4.33 -1.24 16.47
CA LEU A 183 4.36 -0.66 17.83
C LEU A 183 5.72 -0.87 18.51
N LYS A 184 6.30 -2.05 18.41
CA LYS A 184 7.61 -2.34 18.96
C LYS A 184 8.68 -1.41 18.41
N LYS A 185 8.66 -1.12 17.11
CA LYS A 185 9.65 -0.24 16.48
C LYS A 185 9.57 1.21 16.98
N PHE A 186 8.38 1.72 17.28
CA PHE A 186 8.19 3.16 17.52
C PHE A 186 7.82 3.52 18.97
N PHE A 187 7.34 2.56 19.75
CA PHE A 187 6.84 2.82 21.10
C PHE A 187 7.61 2.07 22.19
N SER A 188 8.45 1.08 21.87
CA SER A 188 9.25 0.34 22.84
C SER A 188 10.50 1.10 23.34
N GLN A 189 10.71 2.34 22.94
CA GLN A 189 11.84 3.18 23.36
C GLN A 189 11.41 4.33 24.29
N GLN A 190 10.29 4.21 24.99
CA GLN A 190 10.01 5.09 26.12
C GLN A 190 10.54 4.41 27.38
N PRO A 191 11.48 5.06 28.10
CA PRO A 191 12.01 4.56 29.37
C PRO A 191 10.94 4.49 30.45
#